data_b217196f8f5faf3fc9f05479907134f0
#
_entry.id   b217196f8f5faf3fc9f05479907134f0
#
_cell.length_a   1.000
_cell.length_b   1.000
_cell.length_c   1.000
_cell.angle_alpha   90.00
_cell.angle_beta   90.00
_cell.angle_gamma   90.00
#
_symmetry.space_group_name_H-M   'P 1'
#
loop_
_entity.id
_entity.type
_entity.pdbx_description
1 polymer ?
#
loop_
_entity_poly.entity_id
_entity_poly.type
_entity_poly.pdbx_seq_one_letter_code
_entity_poly.pdbx_strand_id
1 'polypeptide(L)'
;MQRAGLLWGILAGFVGLMAISALAAGPAGMKLYVFTSGSLGGFPKSAMQVGAEGTVEWAPVGFYVIVHPKGNVIFDTGNNDKTITDPEGWWGPVAKAFGLKMTQNDAMAAQLARIGLKTSDIKYVVLGHMHLDHAGNMSQFPNATFVIQNDELKAAWWPDPGFSFGYIPGDFADSKQYNIIRLNGDLDLFGDKSFEVMRAVGHTPGSQFAVVRLPKTGTIVLTSDVVFLLENLDKNLLPQTTLAWNPMGMLESYQKIRLIRDLEGARVFTAHDPGVFKATKQAPEFYE
;
A
#
# COMPACT_ATOMS: atom_id res chain seq x y z
N MET A 1 78.37 4.88 -25.78
CA MET A 1 77.85 3.74 -25.05
C MET A 1 76.94 4.26 -23.90
N GLN A 2 75.64 4.42 -24.15
CA GLN A 2 74.63 4.82 -23.15
C GLN A 2 73.59 3.71 -23.04
N ARG A 3 73.44 3.17 -21.83
CA ARG A 3 72.44 2.11 -21.50
C ARG A 3 71.11 2.79 -21.14
N ALA A 4 70.07 2.50 -21.91
CA ALA A 4 68.72 2.88 -21.58
C ALA A 4 68.14 1.89 -20.57
N GLY A 5 67.75 2.38 -19.40
CA GLY A 5 67.03 1.63 -18.37
C GLY A 5 65.53 1.69 -18.62
N LEU A 6 64.92 0.53 -18.76
CA LEU A 6 63.47 0.35 -18.94
C LEU A 6 62.79 0.27 -17.56
N LEU A 7 62.03 1.30 -17.19
CA LEU A 7 61.20 1.30 -15.98
C LEU A 7 59.84 0.64 -16.28
N TRP A 8 59.58 -0.50 -15.67
CA TRP A 8 58.27 -1.15 -15.66
C TRP A 8 57.44 -0.56 -14.52
N GLY A 9 56.44 0.24 -14.84
CA GLY A 9 55.44 0.69 -13.91
C GLY A 9 54.39 -0.40 -13.68
N ILE A 10 54.31 -0.92 -12.48
CA ILE A 10 53.25 -1.84 -12.06
C ILE A 10 52.00 -0.98 -11.78
N LEU A 11 50.99 -1.07 -12.62
CA LEU A 11 49.68 -0.50 -12.41
C LEU A 11 48.90 -1.46 -11.46
N ALA A 12 48.88 -1.18 -10.16
CA ALA A 12 48.03 -1.88 -9.21
C ALA A 12 46.59 -1.40 -9.41
N GLY A 13 45.78 -2.21 -10.08
CA GLY A 13 44.35 -1.96 -10.22
C GLY A 13 43.66 -2.15 -8.86
N PHE A 14 43.19 -1.07 -8.24
CA PHE A 14 42.28 -1.13 -7.10
C PHE A 14 40.91 -1.61 -7.62
N VAL A 15 40.64 -2.90 -7.46
CA VAL A 15 39.25 -3.42 -7.55
C VAL A 15 38.57 -3.04 -6.24
N GLY A 16 37.87 -1.92 -6.24
CA GLY A 16 36.99 -1.55 -5.16
C GLY A 16 35.85 -2.56 -5.05
N LEU A 17 35.90 -3.48 -4.10
CA LEU A 17 34.72 -4.24 -3.68
C LEU A 17 33.73 -3.22 -3.13
N MET A 18 32.69 -2.86 -3.93
CA MET A 18 31.51 -2.25 -3.37
C MET A 18 30.84 -3.31 -2.49
N ALA A 19 31.00 -3.15 -1.17
CA ALA A 19 30.19 -3.88 -0.22
C ALA A 19 28.74 -3.46 -0.45
N ILE A 20 27.97 -4.31 -1.14
CA ILE A 20 26.49 -4.21 -1.15
C ILE A 20 26.12 -4.46 0.31
N SER A 21 25.78 -3.40 1.04
CA SER A 21 25.21 -3.53 2.38
C SER A 21 24.00 -4.44 2.23
N ALA A 22 24.07 -5.65 2.77
CA ALA A 22 22.92 -6.54 2.83
C ALA A 22 21.81 -5.75 3.53
N LEU A 23 20.71 -5.50 2.83
CA LEU A 23 19.55 -4.88 3.44
C LEU A 23 19.16 -5.71 4.66
N ALA A 24 18.95 -5.05 5.79
CA ALA A 24 18.63 -5.74 7.02
C ALA A 24 17.33 -6.53 6.82
N ALA A 25 17.40 -7.85 6.95
CA ALA A 25 16.22 -8.69 7.01
C ALA A 25 15.40 -8.30 8.23
N GLY A 26 14.08 -8.37 8.12
CA GLY A 26 13.19 -8.11 9.25
C GLY A 26 13.44 -9.06 10.43
N PRO A 27 12.92 -8.74 11.61
CA PRO A 27 13.12 -9.55 12.82
C PRO A 27 12.49 -10.93 12.68
N ALA A 28 13.12 -11.92 13.34
CA ALA A 28 12.59 -13.29 13.36
C ALA A 28 11.15 -13.33 13.89
N GLY A 29 10.33 -14.18 13.28
CA GLY A 29 8.89 -14.32 13.61
C GLY A 29 7.99 -13.24 13.02
N MET A 30 8.52 -12.30 12.25
CA MET A 30 7.71 -11.36 11.49
C MET A 30 6.96 -12.07 10.37
N LYS A 31 5.65 -11.79 10.22
CA LYS A 31 4.77 -12.41 9.22
C LYS A 31 3.93 -11.36 8.53
N LEU A 32 3.69 -11.56 7.23
CA LEU A 32 2.76 -10.75 6.45
C LEU A 32 1.63 -11.65 5.95
N TYR A 33 0.40 -11.22 6.20
CA TYR A 33 -0.84 -11.85 5.75
C TYR A 33 -1.54 -10.95 4.74
N VAL A 34 -2.10 -11.55 3.68
CA VAL A 34 -2.88 -10.86 2.65
C VAL A 34 -4.34 -11.17 2.85
N PHE A 35 -5.16 -10.12 2.85
CA PHE A 35 -6.62 -10.21 3.02
C PHE A 35 -7.35 -9.43 1.93
N THR A 36 -8.66 -9.60 1.89
CA THR A 36 -9.57 -8.74 1.13
C THR A 36 -10.82 -8.43 1.95
N SER A 37 -11.31 -7.21 1.85
CA SER A 37 -12.59 -6.76 2.42
C SER A 37 -13.70 -6.76 1.34
N GLY A 38 -13.76 -7.78 0.50
CA GLY A 38 -14.66 -7.86 -0.63
C GLY A 38 -14.02 -7.39 -1.93
N SER A 39 -14.84 -6.93 -2.86
CA SER A 39 -14.38 -6.55 -4.19
C SER A 39 -15.22 -5.44 -4.81
N LEU A 40 -14.62 -4.76 -5.77
CA LEU A 40 -15.25 -3.84 -6.71
C LEU A 40 -15.35 -4.51 -8.09
N GLY A 41 -16.23 -4.03 -8.96
CA GLY A 41 -16.31 -4.57 -10.33
C GLY A 41 -17.43 -3.99 -11.15
N GLY A 42 -17.54 -4.43 -12.42
CA GLY A 42 -18.57 -3.95 -13.34
C GLY A 42 -18.32 -2.54 -13.89
N PHE A 43 -17.12 -2.02 -13.79
CA PHE A 43 -16.74 -0.69 -14.33
C PHE A 43 -15.70 -0.80 -15.45
N PRO A 44 -15.62 0.20 -16.35
CA PRO A 44 -14.67 0.19 -17.46
C PRO A 44 -13.22 0.08 -16.98
N LYS A 45 -12.42 -0.80 -17.59
CA LYS A 45 -10.98 -0.93 -17.28
C LYS A 45 -10.24 0.40 -17.49
N SER A 46 -10.72 1.25 -18.39
CA SER A 46 -10.16 2.59 -18.63
C SER A 46 -10.18 3.50 -17.40
N ALA A 47 -10.99 3.21 -16.38
CA ALA A 47 -10.96 3.93 -15.11
C ALA A 47 -9.61 3.75 -14.41
N MET A 48 -9.09 2.52 -14.35
CA MET A 48 -7.80 2.20 -13.74
C MET A 48 -6.61 2.34 -14.72
N GLN A 49 -6.89 2.41 -16.03
CA GLN A 49 -5.85 2.38 -17.06
C GLN A 49 -6.35 3.09 -18.31
N VAL A 50 -6.04 4.38 -18.46
CA VAL A 50 -6.47 5.20 -19.60
C VAL A 50 -6.15 4.51 -20.93
N GLY A 51 -7.15 4.45 -21.83
CA GLY A 51 -7.03 3.82 -23.13
C GLY A 51 -7.20 2.29 -23.12
N ALA A 52 -7.37 1.65 -21.98
CA ALA A 52 -7.68 0.23 -21.93
C ALA A 52 -9.14 -0.02 -22.31
N GLU A 53 -9.36 -1.11 -23.06
CA GLU A 53 -10.70 -1.60 -23.40
C GLU A 53 -11.18 -2.68 -22.41
N GLY A 54 -12.50 -2.91 -22.39
CA GLY A 54 -13.13 -3.95 -21.57
C GLY A 54 -13.55 -3.46 -20.20
N THR A 55 -13.96 -4.41 -19.37
CA THR A 55 -14.55 -4.21 -18.05
C THR A 55 -13.69 -4.87 -16.99
N VAL A 56 -13.57 -4.25 -15.84
CA VAL A 56 -13.04 -4.88 -14.61
C VAL A 56 -14.21 -5.61 -13.96
N GLU A 57 -14.27 -6.92 -14.15
CA GLU A 57 -15.36 -7.73 -13.58
C GLU A 57 -15.20 -7.97 -12.08
N TRP A 58 -13.95 -7.98 -11.61
CA TRP A 58 -13.62 -8.21 -10.22
C TRP A 58 -12.26 -7.58 -9.90
N ALA A 59 -12.23 -6.69 -8.94
CA ALA A 59 -11.04 -6.11 -8.35
C ALA A 59 -11.09 -6.35 -6.84
N PRO A 60 -10.13 -7.06 -6.23
CA PRO A 60 -10.10 -7.22 -4.79
C PRO A 60 -9.94 -5.86 -4.11
N VAL A 61 -10.43 -5.73 -2.89
CA VAL A 61 -10.09 -4.62 -1.99
C VAL A 61 -9.11 -5.17 -0.96
N GLY A 62 -7.84 -5.16 -1.32
CA GLY A 62 -6.76 -5.77 -0.55
C GLY A 62 -6.36 -4.95 0.67
N PHE A 63 -6.13 -5.63 1.79
CA PHE A 63 -5.46 -5.06 2.96
C PHE A 63 -4.49 -6.08 3.55
N TYR A 64 -3.57 -5.63 4.40
CA TYR A 64 -2.48 -6.47 4.86
C TYR A 64 -2.30 -6.37 6.36
N VAL A 65 -1.97 -7.50 7.01
CA VAL A 65 -1.62 -7.53 8.43
C VAL A 65 -0.18 -8.02 8.58
N ILE A 66 0.62 -7.23 9.28
CA ILE A 66 1.99 -7.57 9.60
C ILE A 66 2.08 -7.85 11.10
N VAL A 67 2.30 -9.12 11.45
CA VAL A 67 2.65 -9.52 12.80
C VAL A 67 4.11 -9.18 13.02
N HIS A 68 4.39 -8.31 13.99
CA HIS A 68 5.74 -7.83 14.26
C HIS A 68 6.03 -7.84 15.77
N PRO A 69 7.24 -8.22 16.24
CA PRO A 69 7.56 -8.30 17.67
C PRO A 69 7.35 -7.00 18.46
N LYS A 70 7.47 -5.84 17.79
CA LYS A 70 7.24 -4.52 18.41
C LYS A 70 5.78 -4.05 18.35
N GLY A 71 4.87 -4.85 17.75
CA GLY A 71 3.43 -4.58 17.65
C GLY A 71 2.88 -4.79 16.23
N ASN A 72 1.66 -5.34 16.15
CA ASN A 72 1.02 -5.66 14.88
C ASN A 72 0.63 -4.38 14.12
N VAL A 73 0.81 -4.43 12.81
CA VAL A 73 0.45 -3.35 11.86
C VAL A 73 -0.64 -3.85 10.95
N ILE A 74 -1.65 -3.04 10.69
CA ILE A 74 -2.53 -3.22 9.53
C ILE A 74 -2.23 -2.11 8.51
N PHE A 75 -2.08 -2.48 7.25
CA PHE A 75 -1.92 -1.56 6.13
C PHE A 75 -3.21 -1.57 5.30
N ASP A 76 -3.90 -0.43 5.30
CA ASP A 76 -5.27 -0.19 4.90
C ASP A 76 -6.32 -0.96 5.76
N THR A 77 -7.55 -0.47 5.78
CA THR A 77 -8.65 -1.07 6.57
C THR A 77 -9.84 -1.52 5.72
N GLY A 78 -9.67 -1.50 4.39
CA GLY A 78 -10.67 -1.99 3.46
C GLY A 78 -11.99 -1.21 3.45
N ASN A 79 -13.00 -1.83 2.88
CA ASN A 79 -14.37 -1.32 2.85
C ASN A 79 -14.98 -1.28 4.26
N ASN A 80 -15.85 -0.30 4.51
CA ASN A 80 -16.58 -0.25 5.78
C ASN A 80 -17.56 -1.42 5.91
N ASP A 81 -17.56 -2.11 7.08
CA ASP A 81 -18.44 -3.25 7.35
C ASP A 81 -19.93 -2.91 7.25
N LYS A 82 -20.32 -1.63 7.38
CA LYS A 82 -21.70 -1.18 7.17
C LYS A 82 -22.17 -1.38 5.73
N THR A 83 -21.27 -1.40 4.77
CA THR A 83 -21.59 -1.65 3.37
C THR A 83 -22.06 -3.08 3.09
N ILE A 84 -21.86 -4.02 4.01
CA ILE A 84 -22.38 -5.40 3.90
C ILE A 84 -23.92 -5.41 3.83
N THR A 85 -24.55 -4.57 4.62
CA THR A 85 -26.02 -4.53 4.75
C THR A 85 -26.66 -3.36 4.02
N ASP A 86 -25.95 -2.24 3.92
CA ASP A 86 -26.46 -1.02 3.30
C ASP A 86 -25.36 -0.26 2.53
N PRO A 87 -24.93 -0.80 1.38
CA PRO A 87 -23.86 -0.17 0.61
C PRO A 87 -24.23 1.22 0.10
N GLU A 88 -25.46 1.43 -0.38
CA GLU A 88 -25.89 2.73 -0.89
C GLU A 88 -26.16 3.73 0.24
N GLY A 89 -26.64 3.30 1.40
CA GLY A 89 -26.80 4.16 2.57
C GLY A 89 -25.47 4.66 3.13
N TRP A 90 -24.39 3.89 2.97
CA TRP A 90 -23.07 4.28 3.45
C TRP A 90 -22.22 5.01 2.41
N TRP A 91 -22.09 4.46 1.20
CA TRP A 91 -21.29 5.04 0.11
C TRP A 91 -22.10 5.95 -0.84
N GLY A 92 -23.44 5.96 -0.75
CA GLY A 92 -24.28 6.64 -1.70
C GLY A 92 -24.21 6.00 -3.10
N PRO A 93 -24.42 6.80 -4.16
CA PRO A 93 -24.41 6.30 -5.54
C PRO A 93 -23.09 5.62 -5.97
N VAL A 94 -21.99 5.91 -5.29
CA VAL A 94 -20.66 5.36 -5.59
C VAL A 94 -20.63 3.84 -5.39
N ALA A 95 -21.39 3.30 -4.43
CA ALA A 95 -21.49 1.86 -4.19
C ALA A 95 -21.93 1.09 -5.45
N LYS A 96 -22.95 1.63 -6.15
CA LYS A 96 -23.45 1.06 -7.40
C LYS A 96 -22.48 1.28 -8.57
N ALA A 97 -21.87 2.46 -8.64
CA ALA A 97 -20.93 2.80 -9.71
C ALA A 97 -19.68 1.91 -9.69
N PHE A 98 -19.19 1.54 -8.50
CA PHE A 98 -18.06 0.62 -8.32
C PHE A 98 -18.47 -0.84 -8.20
N GLY A 99 -19.77 -1.17 -8.21
CA GLY A 99 -20.26 -2.54 -8.14
C GLY A 99 -19.74 -3.30 -6.91
N LEU A 100 -19.74 -2.63 -5.76
CA LEU A 100 -19.26 -3.17 -4.49
C LEU A 100 -19.94 -4.50 -4.15
N LYS A 101 -19.12 -5.49 -3.80
CA LYS A 101 -19.56 -6.80 -3.31
C LYS A 101 -18.82 -7.13 -2.02
N MET A 102 -19.55 -7.26 -0.93
CA MET A 102 -19.03 -7.58 0.39
C MET A 102 -20.00 -8.49 1.14
N THR A 103 -19.49 -9.43 1.91
CA THR A 103 -20.26 -10.37 2.73
C THR A 103 -19.80 -10.32 4.18
N GLN A 104 -20.53 -11.00 5.09
CA GLN A 104 -20.11 -11.10 6.49
C GLN A 104 -18.74 -11.74 6.69
N ASN A 105 -18.32 -12.61 5.76
CA ASN A 105 -16.99 -13.22 5.80
C ASN A 105 -15.87 -12.21 5.48
N ASP A 106 -16.19 -11.11 4.81
CA ASP A 106 -15.26 -10.06 4.44
C ASP A 106 -15.14 -8.98 5.51
N ALA A 107 -16.00 -9.03 6.56
CA ALA A 107 -15.96 -8.08 7.67
C ALA A 107 -14.61 -8.13 8.39
N MET A 108 -14.12 -6.97 8.82
CA MET A 108 -12.78 -6.80 9.40
C MET A 108 -12.52 -7.79 10.55
N ALA A 109 -13.46 -7.91 11.51
CA ALA A 109 -13.31 -8.84 12.62
C ALA A 109 -13.28 -10.31 12.18
N ALA A 110 -14.07 -10.69 11.16
CA ALA A 110 -14.08 -12.05 10.62
C ALA A 110 -12.75 -12.37 9.92
N GLN A 111 -12.21 -11.43 9.17
CA GLN A 111 -10.92 -11.59 8.50
C GLN A 111 -9.77 -11.74 9.50
N LEU A 112 -9.68 -10.87 10.52
CA LEU A 112 -8.63 -10.97 11.56
C LEU A 112 -8.72 -12.27 12.36
N ALA A 113 -9.93 -12.75 12.63
CA ALA A 113 -10.15 -14.02 13.36
C ALA A 113 -9.54 -15.23 12.63
N ARG A 114 -9.38 -15.21 11.29
CA ARG A 114 -8.74 -16.27 10.51
C ARG A 114 -7.28 -16.51 10.90
N ILE A 115 -6.63 -15.52 11.48
CA ILE A 115 -5.25 -15.60 11.98
C ILE A 115 -5.16 -15.48 13.51
N GLY A 116 -6.30 -15.60 14.19
CA GLY A 116 -6.38 -15.57 15.66
C GLY A 116 -6.20 -14.18 16.27
N LEU A 117 -6.37 -13.10 15.49
CA LEU A 117 -6.29 -11.72 15.96
C LEU A 117 -7.67 -11.07 16.10
N LYS A 118 -7.72 -10.03 16.93
CA LYS A 118 -8.84 -9.09 17.08
C LYS A 118 -8.37 -7.70 16.68
N THR A 119 -9.31 -6.79 16.46
CA THR A 119 -8.99 -5.38 16.16
C THR A 119 -8.17 -4.71 17.26
N SER A 120 -8.40 -5.11 18.53
CA SER A 120 -7.62 -4.63 19.69
C SER A 120 -6.16 -5.06 19.72
N ASP A 121 -5.78 -6.07 18.94
CA ASP A 121 -4.40 -6.57 18.86
C ASP A 121 -3.55 -5.77 17.85
N ILE A 122 -4.20 -4.89 17.10
CA ILE A 122 -3.52 -4.01 16.13
C ILE A 122 -3.02 -2.75 16.86
N LYS A 123 -1.71 -2.56 16.82
CA LYS A 123 -1.04 -1.42 17.44
C LYS A 123 -0.94 -0.22 16.50
N TYR A 124 -0.72 -0.47 15.22
CA TYR A 124 -0.57 0.57 14.21
C TYR A 124 -1.53 0.32 13.04
N VAL A 125 -2.21 1.38 12.62
CA VAL A 125 -3.00 1.43 11.38
C VAL A 125 -2.29 2.37 10.42
N VAL A 126 -1.74 1.86 9.35
CA VAL A 126 -1.09 2.64 8.30
C VAL A 126 -2.06 2.71 7.12
N LEU A 127 -2.49 3.90 6.76
CA LEU A 127 -3.38 4.09 5.61
C LEU A 127 -2.57 4.53 4.40
N GLY A 128 -2.68 3.78 3.31
CA GLY A 128 -2.12 4.19 2.02
C GLY A 128 -2.69 5.53 1.56
N HIS A 129 -3.99 5.72 1.80
CA HIS A 129 -4.73 6.96 1.69
C HIS A 129 -6.10 6.81 2.38
N MET A 130 -6.97 7.85 2.34
CA MET A 130 -8.22 7.83 3.12
C MET A 130 -9.48 7.67 2.26
N HIS A 131 -9.40 7.06 1.08
CA HIS A 131 -10.61 6.72 0.33
C HIS A 131 -11.41 5.59 0.99
N LEU A 132 -12.63 5.48 0.56
CA LEU A 132 -13.73 4.68 1.12
C LEU A 132 -13.43 3.17 1.23
N ASP A 133 -12.56 2.66 0.39
CA ASP A 133 -12.16 1.25 0.34
C ASP A 133 -10.76 0.98 0.96
N HIS A 134 -10.16 2.00 1.57
CA HIS A 134 -8.89 1.91 2.31
C HIS A 134 -9.03 2.35 3.77
N ALA A 135 -9.88 3.34 4.05
CA ALA A 135 -10.10 3.87 5.40
C ALA A 135 -11.43 3.42 6.03
N GLY A 136 -12.18 2.54 5.37
CA GLY A 136 -13.56 2.23 5.73
C GLY A 136 -13.77 1.77 7.17
N ASN A 137 -12.83 1.02 7.74
CA ASN A 137 -12.98 0.46 9.09
C ASN A 137 -12.08 1.15 10.15
N MET A 138 -11.66 2.41 9.95
CA MET A 138 -10.86 3.14 10.95
C MET A 138 -11.46 3.08 12.35
N SER A 139 -12.78 3.19 12.47
CA SER A 139 -13.49 3.21 13.76
C SER A 139 -13.38 1.90 14.56
N GLN A 140 -12.98 0.80 13.93
CA GLN A 140 -12.76 -0.48 14.62
C GLN A 140 -11.43 -0.56 15.37
N PHE A 141 -10.55 0.46 15.22
CA PHE A 141 -9.21 0.50 15.82
C PHE A 141 -9.01 1.72 16.75
N PRO A 142 -9.91 2.02 17.69
CA PRO A 142 -9.89 3.27 18.47
C PRO A 142 -8.64 3.43 19.33
N ASN A 143 -7.96 2.33 19.68
CA ASN A 143 -6.76 2.33 20.53
C ASN A 143 -5.45 2.24 19.73
N ALA A 144 -5.52 2.08 18.42
CA ALA A 144 -4.34 2.03 17.58
C ALA A 144 -3.73 3.42 17.35
N THR A 145 -2.46 3.44 16.98
CA THR A 145 -1.80 4.64 16.46
C THR A 145 -1.90 4.63 14.94
N PHE A 146 -2.57 5.62 14.38
CA PHE A 146 -2.68 5.80 12.94
C PHE A 146 -1.44 6.47 12.38
N VAL A 147 -1.02 6.07 11.18
CA VAL A 147 0.13 6.66 10.47
C VAL A 147 -0.38 7.19 9.13
N ILE A 148 -0.48 8.50 8.99
CA ILE A 148 -1.14 9.17 7.86
C ILE A 148 -0.35 10.42 7.48
N GLN A 149 -0.22 10.70 6.18
CA GLN A 149 0.36 11.96 5.70
C GLN A 149 -0.55 13.15 6.06
N ASN A 150 0.05 14.28 6.44
CA ASN A 150 -0.71 15.51 6.73
C ASN A 150 -1.56 15.98 5.55
N ASP A 151 -1.04 15.84 4.34
CA ASP A 151 -1.76 16.27 3.14
C ASP A 151 -2.96 15.36 2.87
N GLU A 152 -2.91 14.07 3.28
CA GLU A 152 -4.06 13.17 3.20
C GLU A 152 -5.17 13.55 4.19
N LEU A 153 -4.80 13.86 5.44
CA LEU A 153 -5.76 14.35 6.44
C LEU A 153 -6.46 15.63 5.98
N LYS A 154 -5.71 16.55 5.35
CA LYS A 154 -6.29 17.77 4.78
C LYS A 154 -7.24 17.46 3.64
N ALA A 155 -6.84 16.59 2.68
CA ALA A 155 -7.65 16.21 1.54
C ALA A 155 -8.93 15.49 1.96
N ALA A 156 -8.87 14.62 2.96
CA ALA A 156 -10.06 13.91 3.47
C ALA A 156 -11.08 14.88 4.09
N TRP A 157 -10.64 15.87 4.87
CA TRP A 157 -11.54 16.83 5.51
C TRP A 157 -11.96 17.99 4.59
N TRP A 158 -11.13 18.38 3.65
CA TRP A 158 -11.36 19.47 2.69
C TRP A 158 -10.85 19.07 1.30
N PRO A 159 -11.56 18.13 0.64
CA PRO A 159 -11.14 17.65 -0.67
C PRO A 159 -11.23 18.73 -1.73
N ASP A 160 -10.31 18.68 -2.67
CA ASP A 160 -10.36 19.53 -3.85
C ASP A 160 -11.61 19.24 -4.70
N PRO A 161 -12.17 20.25 -5.42
CA PRO A 161 -13.28 20.03 -6.32
C PRO A 161 -13.01 18.88 -7.30
N GLY A 162 -13.96 17.94 -7.40
CA GLY A 162 -13.85 16.75 -8.27
C GLY A 162 -13.19 15.53 -7.65
N PHE A 163 -12.61 15.64 -6.43
CA PHE A 163 -11.96 14.53 -5.71
C PHE A 163 -12.68 14.11 -4.44
N SER A 164 -13.82 14.72 -4.12
CA SER A 164 -14.56 14.44 -2.89
C SER A 164 -15.24 13.06 -2.86
N PHE A 165 -15.49 12.44 -4.02
CA PHE A 165 -16.30 11.21 -4.13
C PHE A 165 -15.65 10.01 -3.43
N GLY A 166 -14.35 9.98 -3.30
CA GLY A 166 -13.61 8.89 -2.63
C GLY A 166 -13.61 8.99 -1.11
N TYR A 167 -13.92 10.14 -0.55
CA TYR A 167 -13.87 10.37 0.89
C TYR A 167 -15.28 10.27 1.51
N ILE A 168 -15.49 9.30 2.39
CA ILE A 168 -16.74 9.15 3.15
C ILE A 168 -16.52 9.70 4.56
N PRO A 169 -17.07 10.87 4.90
CA PRO A 169 -16.85 11.50 6.21
C PRO A 169 -17.16 10.59 7.40
N GLY A 170 -18.13 9.68 7.25
CA GLY A 170 -18.49 8.71 8.28
C GLY A 170 -17.38 7.71 8.62
N ASP A 171 -16.45 7.43 7.71
CA ASP A 171 -15.34 6.49 7.92
C ASP A 171 -14.28 7.07 8.87
N PHE A 172 -14.10 8.40 8.85
CA PHE A 172 -13.05 9.10 9.60
C PHE A 172 -13.57 10.20 10.54
N ALA A 173 -14.88 10.24 10.80
CA ALA A 173 -15.51 11.27 11.66
C ALA A 173 -14.82 11.41 13.03
N ASP A 174 -14.44 10.28 13.62
CA ASP A 174 -13.79 10.24 14.94
C ASP A 174 -12.27 10.42 14.90
N SER A 175 -11.69 10.59 13.70
CA SER A 175 -10.22 10.65 13.52
C SER A 175 -9.53 11.77 14.32
N LYS A 176 -10.27 12.84 14.67
CA LYS A 176 -9.76 13.91 15.54
C LYS A 176 -9.48 13.47 16.99
N GLN A 177 -10.01 12.32 17.40
CA GLN A 177 -9.82 11.74 18.73
C GLN A 177 -8.75 10.64 18.75
N TYR A 178 -8.26 10.21 17.58
CA TYR A 178 -7.29 9.13 17.46
C TYR A 178 -5.86 9.61 17.69
N ASN A 179 -5.02 8.69 18.15
CA ASN A 179 -3.58 8.89 18.14
C ASN A 179 -3.09 8.83 16.70
N ILE A 180 -2.58 9.94 16.16
CA ILE A 180 -2.10 10.00 14.78
C ILE A 180 -0.66 10.48 14.74
N ILE A 181 0.22 9.66 14.15
CA ILE A 181 1.53 10.08 13.65
C ILE A 181 1.28 10.76 12.31
N ARG A 182 1.36 12.08 12.30
CA ARG A 182 1.17 12.90 11.09
C ARG A 182 2.49 13.05 10.36
N LEU A 183 2.55 12.49 9.15
CA LEU A 183 3.78 12.50 8.37
C LEU A 183 3.82 13.66 7.36
N ASN A 184 5.04 14.11 7.05
CA ASN A 184 5.37 14.95 5.91
C ASN A 184 6.55 14.33 5.14
N GLY A 185 6.46 13.03 4.84
CA GLY A 185 7.54 12.29 4.19
C GLY A 185 7.54 10.81 4.55
N ASP A 186 8.70 10.20 4.47
CA ASP A 186 8.91 8.78 4.74
C ASP A 186 9.10 8.51 6.24
N LEU A 187 8.80 7.29 6.69
CA LEU A 187 8.96 6.86 8.09
C LEU A 187 9.46 5.41 8.14
N ASP A 188 10.53 5.14 8.88
CA ASP A 188 10.86 3.82 9.39
C ASP A 188 10.10 3.60 10.71
N LEU A 189 9.02 2.81 10.67
CA LEU A 189 8.09 2.69 11.78
C LEU A 189 8.73 2.10 13.04
N PHE A 190 9.68 1.18 12.86
CA PHE A 190 10.31 0.45 13.96
C PHE A 190 11.79 0.79 14.19
N GLY A 191 12.38 1.62 13.32
CA GLY A 191 13.77 2.03 13.38
C GLY A 191 14.78 0.94 12.97
N ASP A 192 14.29 -0.12 12.30
CA ASP A 192 15.10 -1.27 11.87
C ASP A 192 14.91 -1.61 10.38
N LYS A 193 14.19 -0.74 9.65
CA LYS A 193 13.83 -0.86 8.24
C LYS A 193 12.98 -2.09 7.90
N SER A 194 12.44 -2.79 8.87
CA SER A 194 11.56 -3.93 8.63
C SER A 194 10.20 -3.50 8.06
N PHE A 195 9.74 -2.28 8.42
CA PHE A 195 8.52 -1.67 7.90
C PHE A 195 8.73 -0.17 7.68
N GLU A 196 8.85 0.23 6.43
CA GLU A 196 8.99 1.64 6.04
C GLU A 196 7.72 2.12 5.33
N VAL A 197 7.25 3.30 5.69
CA VAL A 197 6.18 4.04 5.01
C VAL A 197 6.84 5.05 4.09
N MET A 198 6.46 5.05 2.82
CA MET A 198 7.06 5.86 1.77
C MET A 198 6.01 6.81 1.19
N ARG A 199 6.24 8.13 1.27
CA ARG A 199 5.34 9.12 0.65
C ARG A 199 5.33 8.96 -0.86
N ALA A 200 4.13 8.97 -1.45
CA ALA A 200 3.89 8.71 -2.88
C ALA A 200 2.71 9.54 -3.40
N VAL A 201 2.91 10.84 -3.48
CA VAL A 201 1.88 11.78 -3.98
C VAL A 201 1.46 11.41 -5.39
N GLY A 202 0.16 11.40 -5.66
CA GLY A 202 -0.29 11.15 -7.03
C GLY A 202 -1.77 10.79 -7.12
N HIS A 203 -2.16 9.63 -6.61
CA HIS A 203 -3.57 9.23 -6.54
C HIS A 203 -4.35 10.21 -5.66
N THR A 204 -3.85 10.48 -4.47
CA THR A 204 -4.30 11.56 -3.59
C THR A 204 -3.12 12.47 -3.19
N PRO A 205 -3.37 13.66 -2.57
CA PRO A 205 -2.30 14.54 -2.10
C PRO A 205 -1.36 13.91 -1.08
N GLY A 206 -1.85 12.96 -0.30
CA GLY A 206 -1.10 12.32 0.77
C GLY A 206 -0.98 10.80 0.64
N SER A 207 -1.11 10.24 -0.56
CA SER A 207 -0.88 8.81 -0.78
C SER A 207 0.50 8.38 -0.32
N GLN A 208 0.57 7.14 0.18
CA GLN A 208 1.80 6.48 0.62
C GLN A 208 1.72 4.98 0.36
N PHE A 209 2.86 4.33 0.25
CA PHE A 209 2.99 2.87 0.18
C PHE A 209 3.89 2.34 1.29
N ALA A 210 3.87 1.03 1.55
CA ALA A 210 4.76 0.43 2.52
C ALA A 210 5.79 -0.50 1.87
N VAL A 211 7.00 -0.53 2.46
CA VAL A 211 8.06 -1.49 2.16
C VAL A 211 8.24 -2.38 3.37
N VAL A 212 8.01 -3.67 3.20
CA VAL A 212 8.05 -4.68 4.25
C VAL A 212 9.19 -5.65 3.95
N ARG A 213 10.19 -5.71 4.84
CA ARG A 213 11.32 -6.64 4.69
C ARG A 213 11.15 -7.79 5.66
N LEU A 214 10.83 -8.94 5.12
CA LEU A 214 10.58 -10.17 5.86
C LEU A 214 11.86 -10.99 6.02
N PRO A 215 12.01 -11.77 7.12
CA PRO A 215 13.26 -12.47 7.39
C PRO A 215 13.60 -13.59 6.40
N LYS A 216 12.60 -14.21 5.77
CA LYS A 216 12.81 -15.33 4.83
C LYS A 216 12.35 -15.02 3.40
N THR A 217 11.24 -14.28 3.27
CA THR A 217 10.65 -13.98 1.96
C THR A 217 11.39 -12.86 1.23
N GLY A 218 12.11 -11.99 1.94
CA GLY A 218 12.70 -10.77 1.40
C GLY A 218 11.70 -9.61 1.37
N THR A 219 11.88 -8.69 0.45
CA THR A 219 11.14 -7.42 0.40
C THR A 219 9.83 -7.56 -0.35
N ILE A 220 8.78 -6.99 0.23
CA ILE A 220 7.45 -6.82 -0.38
C ILE A 220 7.07 -5.34 -0.33
N VAL A 221 6.60 -4.79 -1.44
CA VAL A 221 6.04 -3.43 -1.53
C VAL A 221 4.52 -3.56 -1.56
N LEU A 222 3.84 -2.90 -0.63
CA LEU A 222 2.38 -2.81 -0.54
C LEU A 222 1.97 -1.45 -1.07
N THR A 223 1.38 -1.40 -2.27
CA THR A 223 1.26 -0.14 -3.00
C THR A 223 0.01 0.68 -2.67
N SER A 224 -1.04 0.08 -2.06
CA SER A 224 -2.36 0.72 -2.05
C SER A 224 -2.70 1.21 -3.48
N ASP A 225 -3.34 2.36 -3.64
CA ASP A 225 -3.72 2.91 -4.95
C ASP A 225 -2.65 3.78 -5.62
N VAL A 226 -1.44 3.79 -5.09
CA VAL A 226 -0.30 4.32 -5.84
C VAL A 226 -0.13 3.54 -7.15
N VAL A 227 -0.46 2.23 -7.13
CA VAL A 227 -0.49 1.36 -8.32
C VAL A 227 -1.77 0.52 -8.29
N PHE A 228 -2.69 0.74 -9.22
CA PHE A 228 -3.93 -0.03 -9.33
C PHE A 228 -3.68 -1.45 -9.87
N LEU A 229 -3.09 -1.53 -11.06
CA LEU A 229 -2.73 -2.78 -11.72
C LEU A 229 -1.20 -2.83 -11.89
N LEU A 230 -0.59 -4.00 -11.76
CA LEU A 230 0.85 -4.14 -11.93
C LEU A 230 1.31 -3.64 -13.33
N GLU A 231 0.46 -3.80 -14.33
CA GLU A 231 0.70 -3.28 -15.67
C GLU A 231 0.85 -1.75 -15.71
N ASN A 232 0.15 -1.00 -14.82
CA ASN A 232 0.34 0.45 -14.71
C ASN A 232 1.78 0.79 -14.34
N LEU A 233 2.32 0.07 -13.35
CA LEU A 233 3.70 0.25 -12.92
C LEU A 233 4.70 -0.09 -14.01
N ASP A 234 4.49 -1.22 -14.72
CA ASP A 234 5.45 -1.74 -15.69
C ASP A 234 5.50 -0.90 -16.98
N LYS A 235 4.36 -0.33 -17.39
CA LYS A 235 4.20 0.39 -18.65
C LYS A 235 3.99 1.91 -18.50
N ASN A 236 4.07 2.46 -17.28
CA ASN A 236 3.74 3.88 -16.99
C ASN A 236 2.32 4.27 -17.42
N LEU A 237 1.35 3.39 -17.23
CA LEU A 237 -0.03 3.67 -17.56
C LEU A 237 -0.74 4.32 -16.36
N LEU A 238 -1.44 5.39 -16.62
CA LEU A 238 -2.15 6.15 -15.58
C LEU A 238 -3.65 5.78 -15.56
N PRO A 239 -4.31 5.88 -14.42
CA PRO A 239 -5.76 5.85 -14.34
C PRO A 239 -6.35 7.14 -14.94
N GLN A 240 -7.67 7.19 -15.11
CA GLN A 240 -8.34 8.42 -15.51
C GLN A 240 -8.11 9.55 -14.49
N THR A 241 -8.25 10.78 -14.94
CA THR A 241 -7.88 11.98 -14.15
C THR A 241 -8.65 12.13 -12.83
N THR A 242 -9.85 11.57 -12.73
CA THR A 242 -10.61 11.52 -11.46
C THR A 242 -9.96 10.62 -10.40
N LEU A 243 -9.08 9.70 -10.79
CA LEU A 243 -8.32 8.80 -9.92
C LEU A 243 -6.82 9.17 -9.87
N ALA A 244 -6.44 10.31 -10.43
CA ALA A 244 -5.06 10.80 -10.45
C ALA A 244 -5.04 12.30 -10.11
N TRP A 245 -5.02 12.62 -8.82
CA TRP A 245 -4.93 14.00 -8.33
C TRP A 245 -3.69 14.72 -8.89
N ASN A 246 -2.56 14.02 -8.97
CA ASN A 246 -1.34 14.48 -9.62
C ASN A 246 -0.75 13.36 -10.49
N PRO A 247 -1.06 13.32 -11.79
CA PRO A 247 -0.55 12.29 -12.70
C PRO A 247 0.98 12.19 -12.77
N MET A 248 1.68 13.33 -12.72
CA MET A 248 3.15 13.34 -12.72
C MET A 248 3.70 12.75 -11.43
N GLY A 249 3.10 13.08 -10.29
CA GLY A 249 3.47 12.50 -9.00
C GLY A 249 3.25 10.98 -8.95
N MET A 250 2.22 10.46 -9.64
CA MET A 250 2.04 9.01 -9.79
C MET A 250 3.21 8.39 -10.57
N LEU A 251 3.64 8.98 -11.68
CA LEU A 251 4.78 8.47 -12.45
C LEU A 251 6.09 8.50 -11.65
N GLU A 252 6.32 9.54 -10.86
CA GLU A 252 7.45 9.64 -9.93
C GLU A 252 7.39 8.54 -8.87
N SER A 253 6.19 8.28 -8.33
CA SER A 253 5.95 7.21 -7.37
C SER A 253 6.17 5.82 -7.98
N TYR A 254 5.79 5.61 -9.25
CA TYR A 254 6.10 4.39 -9.99
C TYR A 254 7.61 4.19 -10.14
N GLN A 255 8.38 5.25 -10.44
CA GLN A 255 9.83 5.16 -10.52
C GLN A 255 10.45 4.77 -9.17
N LYS A 256 9.96 5.35 -8.06
CA LYS A 256 10.40 5.02 -6.70
C LYS A 256 10.14 3.54 -6.37
N ILE A 257 8.95 3.03 -6.70
CA ILE A 257 8.58 1.61 -6.49
C ILE A 257 9.44 0.69 -7.35
N ARG A 258 9.64 0.99 -8.64
CA ARG A 258 10.51 0.20 -9.53
C ARG A 258 11.95 0.16 -9.02
N LEU A 259 12.47 1.29 -8.56
CA LEU A 259 13.83 1.35 -8.00
C LEU A 259 13.97 0.38 -6.80
N ILE A 260 13.01 0.38 -5.87
CA ILE A 260 13.00 -0.55 -4.74
C ILE A 260 12.86 -1.99 -5.23
N ARG A 261 11.92 -2.25 -6.16
CA ARG A 261 11.73 -3.58 -6.74
C ARG A 261 13.00 -4.13 -7.35
N ASP A 262 13.67 -3.33 -8.17
CA ASP A 262 14.83 -3.77 -8.95
C ASP A 262 16.10 -3.88 -8.09
N LEU A 263 16.29 -3.00 -7.12
CA LEU A 263 17.45 -3.04 -6.21
C LEU A 263 17.33 -4.11 -5.12
N GLU A 264 16.13 -4.35 -4.61
CA GLU A 264 15.90 -5.29 -3.50
C GLU A 264 15.31 -6.63 -3.96
N GLY A 265 15.02 -6.81 -5.25
CA GLY A 265 14.30 -7.98 -5.75
C GLY A 265 12.88 -8.08 -5.16
N ALA A 266 12.25 -6.93 -4.88
CA ALA A 266 11.02 -6.87 -4.15
C ALA A 266 9.83 -7.38 -4.98
N ARG A 267 8.90 -8.06 -4.30
CA ARG A 267 7.57 -8.35 -4.85
C ARG A 267 6.68 -7.12 -4.68
N VAL A 268 5.83 -6.83 -5.66
CA VAL A 268 4.90 -5.71 -5.60
C VAL A 268 3.48 -6.26 -5.46
N PHE A 269 2.80 -5.89 -4.37
CA PHE A 269 1.41 -6.25 -4.10
C PHE A 269 0.55 -5.00 -4.19
N THR A 270 -0.41 -5.03 -5.10
CA THR A 270 -1.39 -3.95 -5.32
C THR A 270 -2.69 -4.29 -4.60
N ALA A 271 -3.50 -3.27 -4.30
CA ALA A 271 -4.79 -3.48 -3.63
C ALA A 271 -5.86 -4.08 -4.56
N HIS A 272 -5.80 -3.77 -5.86
CA HIS A 272 -6.91 -3.99 -6.79
C HIS A 272 -6.60 -4.90 -7.98
N ASP A 273 -5.37 -5.40 -8.14
CA ASP A 273 -5.03 -6.28 -9.26
C ASP A 273 -5.47 -7.73 -9.01
N PRO A 274 -6.42 -8.26 -9.80
CA PRO A 274 -6.89 -9.64 -9.67
C PRO A 274 -5.79 -10.68 -9.88
N GLY A 275 -4.85 -10.40 -10.79
CA GLY A 275 -3.74 -11.30 -11.11
C GLY A 275 -2.76 -11.41 -9.96
N VAL A 276 -2.36 -10.25 -9.42
CA VAL A 276 -1.49 -10.17 -8.25
C VAL A 276 -2.14 -10.86 -7.05
N PHE A 277 -3.39 -10.52 -6.72
CA PHE A 277 -4.08 -11.10 -5.57
C PHE A 277 -4.18 -12.63 -5.66
N LYS A 278 -4.58 -13.17 -6.81
CA LYS A 278 -4.68 -14.63 -7.02
C LYS A 278 -3.33 -15.35 -6.93
N ALA A 279 -2.24 -14.65 -7.24
CA ALA A 279 -0.88 -15.21 -7.16
C ALA A 279 -0.27 -15.12 -5.74
N THR A 280 -0.92 -14.39 -4.81
CA THR A 280 -0.45 -14.29 -3.43
C THR A 280 -0.97 -15.41 -2.54
N LYS A 281 -0.20 -15.75 -1.50
CA LYS A 281 -0.70 -16.51 -0.36
C LYS A 281 -1.69 -15.62 0.37
N GLN A 282 -2.90 -16.12 0.57
CA GLN A 282 -3.96 -15.41 1.30
C GLN A 282 -4.11 -15.99 2.69
N ALA A 283 -4.47 -15.17 3.66
CA ALA A 283 -4.72 -15.63 5.02
C ALA A 283 -5.65 -16.88 5.04
N PRO A 284 -5.38 -17.91 5.89
CA PRO A 284 -4.40 -17.89 6.98
C PRO A 284 -2.95 -18.19 6.58
N GLU A 285 -2.63 -18.43 5.30
CA GLU A 285 -1.25 -18.54 4.83
C GLU A 285 -0.52 -17.20 4.94
N PHE A 286 0.80 -17.21 5.06
CA PHE A 286 1.61 -16.01 5.28
C PHE A 286 2.95 -16.06 4.55
N TYR A 287 3.57 -14.89 4.49
CA TYR A 287 4.96 -14.68 4.12
C TYR A 287 5.77 -14.38 5.39
N GLU A 288 6.97 -14.96 5.47
CA GLU A 288 7.89 -14.81 6.60
C GLU A 288 9.29 -14.38 6.16
#